data_9360f9cc24e6f4fe5c9fed453e278319
#
_entry.id   9360f9cc24e6f4fe5c9fed453e278319
#
_cell.length_a   1.000
_cell.length_b   1.000
_cell.length_c   1.000
_cell.angle_alpha   90.00
_cell.angle_beta   90.00
_cell.angle_gamma   90.00
#
_symmetry.space_group_name_H-M   'P 1'
#
loop_
_entity.id
_entity.type
_entity.pdbx_description
1 polymer ?
#
loop_
_entity_poly.entity_id
_entity_poly.type
_entity_poly.pdbx_seq_one_letter_code
_entity_poly.pdbx_strand_id
1 'polypeptide(L)' 'MPAEDDILLLQLIKQDDEKAFKHLFDTYFVSLCRFMSLYLRDKQEIEELALSIFMNLWEGR' A
#
# COMPACT_ATOMS: atom_id res chain seq x y z
N MET A 1 -6.62 -7.06 -11.17
CA MET A 1 -5.36 -6.94 -11.93
C MET A 1 -4.80 -5.54 -11.79
N PRO A 2 -3.50 -5.37 -11.59
CA PRO A 2 -2.93 -4.03 -11.55
C PRO A 2 -2.99 -3.38 -12.94
N ALA A 3 -3.25 -2.08 -12.97
CA ALA A 3 -3.19 -1.30 -14.19
C ALA A 3 -1.73 -1.12 -14.62
N GLU A 4 -1.52 -0.72 -15.88
CA GLU A 4 -0.17 -0.43 -16.37
C GLU A 4 0.54 0.63 -15.51
N ASP A 5 -0.21 1.64 -15.05
CA ASP A 5 0.31 2.68 -14.18
C ASP A 5 0.81 2.12 -12.85
N ASP A 6 0.13 1.10 -12.31
CA ASP A 6 0.54 0.47 -11.07
C ASP A 6 1.83 -0.32 -11.24
N ILE A 7 2.01 -0.96 -12.38
CA ILE A 7 3.25 -1.68 -12.68
C ILE A 7 4.41 -0.68 -12.78
N LEU A 8 4.19 0.47 -13.43
CA LEU A 8 5.20 1.52 -13.52
C LEU A 8 5.54 2.07 -12.13
N LEU A 9 4.54 2.31 -11.28
CA LEU A 9 4.77 2.76 -9.92
C LEU A 9 5.63 1.77 -9.13
N LEU A 10 5.36 0.48 -9.25
CA LEU A 10 6.16 -0.54 -8.58
C LEU A 10 7.60 -0.55 -9.06
N GLN A 11 7.83 -0.35 -10.35
CA GLN A 11 9.18 -0.25 -10.90
C GLN A 11 9.93 0.97 -10.35
N LEU A 12 9.24 2.11 -10.25
CA LEU A 12 9.82 3.33 -9.68
C LEU A 12 10.13 3.16 -8.20
N ILE A 13 9.28 2.46 -7.46
CA ILE A 13 9.50 2.18 -6.04
C ILE A 13 10.77 1.35 -5.86
N LYS A 14 11.02 0.38 -6.73
CA LYS A 14 12.25 -0.40 -6.71
C LYS A 14 13.49 0.46 -6.94
N GLN A 15 13.33 1.63 -7.54
CA GLN A 15 14.38 2.60 -7.76
C GLN A 15 14.44 3.68 -6.68
N ASP A 16 13.82 3.43 -5.53
CA ASP A 16 13.78 4.34 -4.37
C ASP A 16 13.03 5.64 -4.63
N ASP A 17 12.05 5.63 -5.52
CA ASP A 17 11.23 6.80 -5.80
C ASP A 17 10.16 6.96 -4.73
N GLU A 18 10.39 7.89 -3.79
CA GLU A 18 9.47 8.15 -2.68
C GLU A 18 8.13 8.72 -3.14
N LYS A 19 8.12 9.51 -4.20
CA LYS A 19 6.88 10.08 -4.74
C LYS A 19 5.98 9.00 -5.31
N ALA A 20 6.57 8.03 -6.00
CA ALA A 20 5.83 6.89 -6.52
C ALA A 20 5.25 6.06 -5.38
N PHE A 21 6.02 5.84 -4.32
CA PHE A 21 5.54 5.12 -3.14
C PHE A 21 4.38 5.85 -2.48
N LYS A 22 4.50 7.17 -2.29
CA LYS A 22 3.42 7.96 -1.72
C LYS A 22 2.16 7.88 -2.56
N HIS A 23 2.29 7.94 -3.88
CA HIS A 23 1.15 7.85 -4.78
C HIS A 23 0.45 6.49 -4.65
N LEU A 24 1.22 5.42 -4.60
CA LEU A 24 0.68 4.07 -4.40
C LEU A 24 -0.04 3.97 -3.05
N PHE A 25 0.58 4.48 -2.01
CA PHE A 25 0.01 4.51 -0.67
C PHE A 25 -1.33 5.25 -0.65
N ASP A 26 -1.34 6.49 -1.15
CA ASP A 26 -2.54 7.32 -1.15
C ASP A 26 -3.67 6.70 -1.98
N THR A 27 -3.32 5.98 -3.04
CA THR A 27 -4.31 5.34 -3.92
C THR A 27 -4.96 4.12 -3.26
N TYR A 28 -4.19 3.32 -2.55
CA TYR A 28 -4.65 2.00 -2.11
C TYR A 28 -4.87 1.84 -0.62
N PHE A 29 -4.39 2.76 0.21
CA PHE A 29 -4.48 2.59 1.66
C PHE A 29 -5.93 2.43 2.14
N VAL A 30 -6.82 3.32 1.70
CA VAL A 30 -8.23 3.28 2.11
C VAL A 30 -8.91 2.00 1.62
N SER A 31 -8.63 1.62 0.36
CA SER A 31 -9.19 0.39 -0.21
C SER A 31 -8.74 -0.85 0.54
N LEU A 32 -7.45 -0.89 0.92
CA LEU A 32 -6.93 -1.99 1.72
C LEU A 32 -7.60 -2.06 3.09
N CYS A 33 -7.76 -0.91 3.74
CA CYS A 33 -8.44 -0.85 5.03
C CYS A 33 -9.89 -1.33 4.93
N ARG A 34 -10.59 -0.95 3.88
CA ARG A 34 -11.96 -1.41 3.63
C ARG A 34 -12.02 -2.92 3.44
N PHE A 35 -11.08 -3.46 2.67
CA PHE A 35 -10.99 -4.91 2.48
C PHE A 35 -10.76 -5.62 3.80
N MET A 36 -9.83 -5.12 4.61
CA MET A 36 -9.50 -5.74 5.90
C MET A 36 -10.67 -5.64 6.88
N SER A 37 -11.52 -4.60 6.76
CA SER A 37 -12.68 -4.44 7.63
C SER A 37 -13.72 -5.54 7.45
N LEU A 38 -13.65 -6.32 6.38
CA LEU A 38 -14.50 -7.49 6.18
C LEU A 38 -14.14 -8.62 7.15
N TYR A 39 -12.92 -8.63 7.67
CA TYR A 39 -12.38 -9.70 8.50
C TYR A 39 -12.03 -9.24 9.91
N LEU A 40 -11.71 -7.96 10.08
CA LEU A 40 -11.28 -7.39 11.35
C LEU A 40 -12.25 -6.27 11.76
N ARG A 41 -12.47 -6.13 13.06
CA ARG A 41 -13.42 -5.13 13.58
C ARG A 41 -12.73 -3.92 14.20
N ASP A 42 -11.52 -4.09 14.72
CA ASP A 42 -10.78 -3.02 15.37
C ASP A 42 -10.13 -2.13 14.32
N LYS A 43 -10.61 -0.88 14.25
CA LYS A 43 -10.13 0.09 13.28
C LYS A 43 -8.62 0.36 13.44
N GLN A 44 -8.15 0.46 14.68
CA GLN A 44 -6.73 0.71 14.94
C GLN A 44 -5.87 -0.45 14.45
N GLU A 45 -6.30 -1.68 14.71
CA GLU A 45 -5.61 -2.87 14.24
C GLU A 45 -5.54 -2.90 12.72
N ILE A 46 -6.65 -2.56 12.04
CA ILE A 46 -6.69 -2.50 10.58
C ILE A 46 -5.68 -1.50 10.05
N GLU A 47 -5.63 -0.30 10.62
CA GLU A 47 -4.71 0.74 10.20
C GLU A 47 -3.26 0.32 10.42
N GLU A 48 -2.95 -0.28 11.56
CA GLU A 48 -1.60 -0.75 11.85
C GLU A 48 -1.13 -1.84 10.89
N LEU A 49 -2.01 -2.80 10.59
CA LEU A 49 -1.69 -3.85 9.63
C LEU A 49 -1.49 -3.30 8.23
N ALA A 50 -2.35 -2.40 7.80
CA ALA A 50 -2.22 -1.76 6.49
C ALA A 50 -0.90 -1.00 6.38
N LEU A 51 -0.55 -0.23 7.41
CA LEU A 51 0.73 0.48 7.45
C LEU A 51 1.91 -0.50 7.38
N SER A 52 1.84 -1.60 8.11
CA SER A 52 2.90 -2.62 8.09
C SER A 52 3.09 -3.20 6.68
N ILE A 53 2.01 -3.44 5.95
CA ILE A 53 2.08 -3.96 4.59
C ILE A 53 2.84 -2.98 3.69
N PHE A 54 2.51 -1.69 3.75
CA PHE A 54 3.19 -0.69 2.93
C PHE A 54 4.64 -0.49 3.35
N MET A 55 4.94 -0.51 4.64
CA MET A 55 6.31 -0.39 5.12
C MET A 55 7.16 -1.58 4.69
N ASN A 56 6.60 -2.79 4.74
CA ASN A 56 7.30 -3.97 4.25
C ASN A 56 7.56 -3.88 2.74
N LEU A 57 6.62 -3.35 1.99
CA LEU A 57 6.80 -3.13 0.56
C LEU A 57 7.98 -2.18 0.30
N TRP A 58 8.05 -1.08 1.03
CA TRP A 58 9.13 -0.10 0.89
C TRP A 58 10.48 -0.67 1.31
N GLU A 59 10.53 -1.36 2.45
CA GLU A 59 11.76 -1.94 2.97
C GLU A 59 12.27 -3.09 2.10
N GLY A 60 11.36 -3.86 1.48
CA GLY A 60 11.72 -5.02 0.66
C GLY A 60 11.94 -4.73 -0.81
N ARG A 61 11.91 -3.48 -1.20
CA ARG A 61 12.03 -3.07 -2.60
C ARG A 61 13.37 -3.41 -3.24
#